data_9fbfa7378b3344dfbf3707677272cf67
#
_entry.id   9fbfa7378b3344dfbf3707677272cf67
#
_cell.length_a   1.000
_cell.length_b   1.000
_cell.length_c   1.000
_cell.angle_alpha   90.00
_cell.angle_beta   90.00
_cell.angle_gamma   90.00
#
_symmetry.space_group_name_H-M   'P 1'
#
loop_
_entity.id
_entity.type
_entity.pdbx_description
1 polymer ?
#
loop_
_entity_poly.entity_id
_entity_poly.type
_entity_poly.pdbx_seq_one_letter_code
_entity_poly.pdbx_strand_id
1 'polypeptide(L)' 'MSIIYQKIDDQKYNMRTINGKLIGELLMDVDGYFYFWSEDNNGAWSSYHLRELANKLDALNKQWDEQVEKELKV' A
#
# COMPACT_ATOMS: atom_id res chain seq x y z
N MET A 1 -10.35 -11.66 -7.50
CA MET A 1 -10.53 -11.52 -6.05
C MET A 1 -9.87 -10.24 -5.59
N SER A 2 -10.61 -9.40 -4.92
CA SER A 2 -10.11 -8.09 -4.52
C SER A 2 -9.40 -8.13 -3.18
N ILE A 3 -8.40 -7.27 -3.05
CA ILE A 3 -7.73 -7.03 -1.78
C ILE A 3 -8.51 -5.94 -1.05
N ILE A 4 -8.77 -6.16 0.22
CA ILE A 4 -9.42 -5.17 1.08
C ILE A 4 -8.35 -4.43 1.86
N TYR A 5 -8.33 -3.11 1.73
CA TYR A 5 -7.39 -2.25 2.44
C TYR A 5 -8.10 -1.59 3.61
N GLN A 6 -7.59 -1.85 4.80
CA GLN A 6 -8.15 -1.30 6.03
C GLN A 6 -7.21 -0.25 6.59
N LYS A 7 -7.64 1.00 6.57
CA LYS A 7 -6.83 2.09 7.11
C LYS A 7 -6.79 2.00 8.63
N ILE A 8 -5.60 1.85 9.18
CA ILE A 8 -5.39 1.79 10.63
C ILE A 8 -5.10 3.21 11.15
N ASP A 9 -4.19 3.91 10.48
CA ASP A 9 -3.88 5.32 10.77
C ASP A 9 -3.28 5.95 9.51
N ASP A 10 -2.77 7.16 9.59
CA ASP A 10 -2.22 7.86 8.44
C ASP A 10 -0.96 7.22 7.87
N GLN A 11 -0.36 6.29 8.59
CA GLN A 11 0.91 5.67 8.20
C GLN A 11 0.79 4.16 7.98
N LYS A 12 -0.40 3.59 8.15
CA LYS A 12 -0.55 2.13 8.09
C LYS A 12 -1.91 1.71 7.53
N TYR A 13 -1.86 0.74 6.61
CA TYR A 13 -3.03 0.01 6.13
C TYR A 13 -2.79 -1.48 6.28
N ASN A 14 -3.81 -2.20 6.72
CA ASN A 14 -3.79 -3.65 6.66
C ASN A 14 -4.38 -4.11 5.35
N MET A 15 -3.85 -5.21 4.80
CA MET A 15 -4.35 -5.83 3.58
C MET A 15 -4.98 -7.17 3.95
N ARG A 16 -6.25 -7.34 3.58
CA ARG A 16 -7.00 -8.57 3.89
C ARG A 16 -7.66 -9.13 2.66
N THR A 17 -7.89 -10.44 2.69
CA THR A 17 -8.75 -11.08 1.69
C THR A 17 -10.20 -10.79 2.02
N ILE A 18 -11.10 -11.12 1.09
CA ILE A 18 -12.53 -10.98 1.30
C ILE A 18 -13.03 -11.79 2.52
N ASN A 19 -12.30 -12.84 2.87
CA ASN A 19 -12.61 -13.67 4.06
C ASN A 19 -12.01 -13.10 5.36
N GLY A 20 -11.34 -11.97 5.27
CA GLY A 20 -10.77 -11.31 6.44
C GLY A 20 -9.37 -11.74 6.84
N LYS A 21 -8.75 -12.63 6.06
CA LYS A 21 -7.38 -13.07 6.35
C LYS A 21 -6.39 -11.94 6.09
N LEU A 22 -5.51 -11.67 7.04
CA LEU A 22 -4.44 -10.69 6.88
C LEU A 22 -3.38 -11.26 5.94
N ILE A 23 -3.10 -10.53 4.86
CA ILE A 23 -2.12 -10.96 3.85
C ILE A 23 -0.90 -10.03 3.76
N GLY A 24 -0.98 -8.87 4.37
CA GLY A 24 0.15 -7.96 4.39
C GLY A 24 -0.25 -6.61 4.94
N GLU A 25 0.69 -5.68 4.86
CA GLU A 25 0.50 -4.33 5.35
C GLU A 25 1.14 -3.33 4.39
N LEU A 26 0.57 -2.13 4.33
CA LEU A 26 1.21 -0.99 3.69
C LEU A 26 1.66 -0.06 4.80
N LEU A 27 2.96 0.18 4.89
CA LEU A 27 3.55 1.00 5.95
C LEU A 27 4.31 2.17 5.34
N MET A 28 4.12 3.35 5.91
CA MET A 28 4.89 4.52 5.54
C MET A 28 6.28 4.43 6.16
N ASP A 29 7.30 4.60 5.34
CA ASP A 29 8.68 4.63 5.80
C ASP A 29 9.12 6.08 6.09
N VAL A 30 10.34 6.22 6.55
CA VAL A 30 10.90 7.52 6.93
C VAL A 30 10.95 8.52 5.78
N ASP A 31 10.96 8.04 4.54
CA ASP A 31 10.95 8.89 3.35
C ASP A 31 9.56 9.45 3.01
N GLY A 32 8.52 9.04 3.73
CA GLY A 32 7.15 9.49 3.52
C GLY A 32 6.36 8.66 2.52
N TYR A 33 6.97 7.63 1.93
CA TYR A 33 6.32 6.76 0.96
C TYR A 33 5.86 5.47 1.59
N PHE A 34 4.77 4.92 1.06
CA PHE A 34 4.25 3.62 1.50
C PHE A 34 4.96 2.49 0.77
N TYR A 35 5.21 1.41 1.51
CA TYR A 35 5.83 0.19 1.01
C TYR A 35 4.98 -1.00 1.42
N PHE A 36 5.00 -2.04 0.61
CA PHE A 36 4.30 -3.29 0.90
C PHE A 36 5.17 -4.22 1.74
N TRP A 37 4.58 -4.72 2.81
CA TRP A 37 5.19 -5.74 3.67
C TRP A 37 4.29 -6.95 3.68
N SER A 38 4.77 -8.08 3.17
CA SER A 38 3.97 -9.31 3.14
C SER A 38 3.91 -9.94 4.52
N GLU A 39 2.77 -10.56 4.80
CA GLU A 39 2.58 -11.34 6.02
C GLU A 39 2.92 -12.79 5.69
N ASP A 40 4.02 -13.30 6.24
CA ASP A 40 4.47 -14.68 6.03
C ASP A 40 4.58 -15.10 4.56
N ASN A 41 4.67 -16.40 4.34
CA ASN A 41 4.67 -17.02 3.02
C ASN A 41 3.23 -17.33 2.60
N ASN A 42 2.49 -16.32 2.23
CA ASN A 42 1.07 -16.47 1.92
C ASN A 42 0.79 -16.91 0.50
N GLY A 43 1.57 -17.82 0.00
CA GLY A 43 1.30 -18.42 -1.28
C GLY A 43 1.65 -17.54 -2.46
N ALA A 44 1.07 -17.86 -3.58
CA ALA A 44 1.41 -17.23 -4.85
C ALA A 44 0.59 -15.97 -5.09
N TRP A 45 1.24 -14.95 -5.64
CA TRP A 45 0.59 -13.72 -6.08
C TRP A 45 0.53 -13.73 -7.60
N SER A 46 -0.65 -13.50 -8.15
CA SER A 46 -0.81 -13.38 -9.60
C SER A 46 -0.42 -11.98 -10.05
N SER A 47 -0.20 -11.85 -11.37
CA SER A 47 0.05 -10.52 -11.94
C SER A 47 -1.13 -9.57 -11.70
N TYR A 48 -2.34 -10.10 -11.66
CA TYR A 48 -3.53 -9.30 -11.36
C TYR A 48 -3.43 -8.68 -9.97
N HIS A 49 -3.11 -9.48 -8.96
CA HIS A 49 -2.97 -9.00 -7.59
C HIS A 49 -1.81 -8.01 -7.44
N LEU A 50 -0.70 -8.28 -8.11
CA LEU A 50 0.47 -7.40 -8.05
C LEU A 50 0.17 -6.05 -8.69
N ARG A 51 -0.58 -6.03 -9.81
CA ARG A 51 -0.99 -4.76 -10.41
C ARG A 51 -1.94 -3.99 -9.53
N GLU A 52 -2.90 -4.67 -8.90
CA GLU A 52 -3.83 -4.03 -7.97
C GLU A 52 -3.08 -3.38 -6.82
N LEU A 53 -2.13 -4.10 -6.25
CA LEU A 53 -1.28 -3.60 -5.17
C LEU A 53 -0.43 -2.41 -5.64
N ALA A 54 0.19 -2.53 -6.79
CA ALA A 54 1.00 -1.44 -7.35
C ALA A 54 0.17 -0.18 -7.56
N ASN A 55 -1.04 -0.33 -8.10
CA ASN A 55 -1.94 0.80 -8.31
C ASN A 55 -2.33 1.47 -6.99
N LYS A 56 -2.54 0.69 -5.95
CA LYS A 56 -2.85 1.23 -4.62
C LYS A 56 -1.69 2.01 -4.05
N LEU A 57 -0.48 1.46 -4.15
CA LEU A 57 0.73 2.15 -3.69
C LEU A 57 0.94 3.45 -4.48
N ASP A 58 0.76 3.41 -5.80
CA ASP A 58 0.89 4.61 -6.63
C ASP A 58 -0.09 5.69 -6.19
N ALA A 59 -1.34 5.31 -5.91
CA ALA A 59 -2.35 6.26 -5.48
C ALA A 59 -2.01 6.91 -4.14
N LEU A 60 -1.52 6.12 -3.19
CA LEU A 60 -1.11 6.65 -1.89
C LEU A 60 0.12 7.53 -1.99
N ASN A 61 1.10 7.11 -2.79
CA ASN A 61 2.38 7.81 -2.89
C ASN A 61 2.29 9.06 -3.76
N LYS A 62 1.32 9.11 -4.66
CA LYS A 62 1.11 10.26 -5.53
C LYS A 62 0.83 11.54 -4.74
N GLN A 63 0.06 11.44 -3.68
CA GLN A 63 -0.24 12.60 -2.85
C GLN A 63 1.02 13.17 -2.22
N TRP A 64 1.90 12.31 -1.78
CA TRP A 64 3.17 12.72 -1.20
C TRP A 64 4.10 13.34 -2.26
N ASP A 65 4.17 12.72 -3.44
CA ASP A 65 4.95 13.26 -4.56
C ASP A 65 4.51 14.68 -4.92
N GLU A 66 3.21 14.90 -5.01
CA GLU A 66 2.67 16.22 -5.34
C GLU A 66 3.02 17.25 -4.27
N GLN A 67 2.99 16.86 -3.02
CA GLN A 67 3.33 17.76 -1.93
C GLN A 67 4.81 18.11 -1.92
N VAL A 68 5.67 17.12 -2.14
CA VAL A 68 7.11 17.34 -2.23
C VAL A 68 7.44 18.27 -3.38
N GLU A 69 6.81 18.08 -4.55
CA GLU A 69 6.99 18.98 -5.69
C GLU A 69 6.62 20.41 -5.34
N LYS A 70 5.49 20.60 -4.65
CA LYS A 70 5.06 21.95 -4.25
C LYS A 70 6.07 22.61 -3.34
N GLU A 71 6.63 21.87 -2.40
CA GLU A 71 7.62 22.41 -1.47
C GLU A 71 8.92 22.76 -2.16
N LEU A 72 9.31 21.98 -3.18
CA LEU A 72 10.54 22.20 -3.90
C LEU A 72 10.46 23.36 -4.90
N LYS A 73 9.26 23.75 -5.28
CA LYS A 73 9.04 24.84 -6.25
C LYS A 73 8.98 26.23 -5.62
N VAL A 74 9.06 26.29 -4.32
CA VAL A 74 8.97 27.56 -3.60
C VAL A 74 10.30 28.28 -3.53
#